data_6f48b3e136424ae369dd0bbb80ed851c
#
_entry.id   6f48b3e136424ae369dd0bbb80ed851c
#
_cell.length_a   1.000
_cell.length_b   1.000
_cell.length_c   1.000
_cell.angle_alpha   90.00
_cell.angle_beta   90.00
_cell.angle_gamma   90.00
#
_symmetry.space_group_name_H-M   'P 1'
#
loop_
_entity.id
_entity.type
_entity.pdbx_description
1 polymer ?
#
loop_
_entity_poly.entity_id
_entity_poly.type
_entity_poly.pdbx_seq_one_letter_code
_entity_poly.pdbx_strand_id
1 'polypeptide(L)'
;MRAVKISEQDNVAVVVAPVTMGEILEGTFIKALCDIPQGHKIALRPIKKGEEVIRYGVVLGYMKEDIAEGGWINEFNLELPSSPAVADLVKGSKGRILTDLPARKTWMGYDNGPDLPAGSRNILGITTSVQCTAGVVRNAVDKIRREILPEYPNVDDVVAVVHPYGCGVAIKADNAEIPIRSVRNLIHHPNFGGQILTVGLGCEKLTMDMILAPEENNPENVIILQECHGYGDMIDKICSMARKKLEILNKRKRTELGLEKLRIGAQCGGSDAFSGISANPTIGYAADLLAAGGAQVLFSEVTEVRDGVHILAERCSDDKTVEKLKKEISWYDDYLARSHVDRSANPSPGNKKGGLSNIVEKAMGSIAKSGHSPITEVIGPGEVPSCSGMIFAATPASDIVCGPSQLASGIVLQLFSTGRGTTYGLHEIPVFKICTQHSMSQQWPDLFDMDAGYVVTGEKTIAQMGLELYNRILDVASGERTCAEKYGIYNDLLVFNPAPIT
;
A
#
# COMPACT_ATOMS: atom_id res chain seq x y z
N MET A 1 12.42 -10.56 31.03
CA MET A 1 11.70 -10.32 29.76
C MET A 1 12.01 -8.93 29.20
N ARG A 2 12.04 -8.76 27.89
CA ARG A 2 12.22 -7.45 27.22
C ARG A 2 10.88 -6.95 26.69
N ALA A 3 10.60 -5.64 26.85
CA ALA A 3 9.44 -5.00 26.27
C ALA A 3 9.80 -3.63 25.71
N VAL A 4 9.03 -3.13 24.74
CA VAL A 4 9.25 -1.85 24.06
C VAL A 4 8.16 -0.88 24.46
N LYS A 5 8.60 0.27 24.97
CA LYS A 5 7.80 1.48 25.20
C LYS A 5 8.16 2.50 24.11
N ILE A 6 7.19 3.18 23.53
CA ILE A 6 7.41 4.09 22.39
C ILE A 6 7.44 5.55 22.84
N SER A 7 6.51 5.93 23.72
CA SER A 7 6.41 7.28 24.28
C SER A 7 6.64 7.26 25.79
N GLU A 8 7.20 8.32 26.33
CA GLU A 8 7.33 8.46 27.78
C GLU A 8 5.97 8.46 28.51
N GLN A 9 4.92 8.87 27.81
CA GLN A 9 3.56 8.91 28.34
C GLN A 9 2.89 7.53 28.39
N ASP A 10 3.45 6.52 27.67
CA ASP A 10 2.85 5.18 27.62
C ASP A 10 2.81 4.53 29.01
N ASN A 11 1.66 4.03 29.40
CA ASN A 11 1.46 3.25 30.63
C ASN A 11 1.44 1.75 30.40
N VAL A 12 1.74 1.33 29.16
CA VAL A 12 1.92 -0.06 28.74
C VAL A 12 3.18 -0.21 27.89
N ALA A 13 3.73 -1.43 27.84
CA ALA A 13 4.81 -1.79 26.94
C ALA A 13 4.48 -3.08 26.17
N VAL A 14 5.03 -3.24 24.97
CA VAL A 14 4.84 -4.44 24.14
C VAL A 14 5.95 -5.45 24.44
N VAL A 15 5.59 -6.67 24.80
CA VAL A 15 6.58 -7.74 25.07
C VAL A 15 7.17 -8.26 23.75
N VAL A 16 8.51 -8.33 23.70
CA VAL A 16 9.26 -8.68 22.47
C VAL A 16 9.23 -10.19 22.19
N ALA A 17 9.07 -11.00 23.21
CA ALA A 17 8.93 -12.46 23.14
C ALA A 17 7.79 -12.91 24.06
N PRO A 18 7.27 -14.13 23.90
CA PRO A 18 6.31 -14.68 24.85
C PRO A 18 6.87 -14.63 26.28
N VAL A 19 6.03 -14.26 27.23
CA VAL A 19 6.40 -14.06 28.64
C VAL A 19 5.65 -15.06 29.49
N THR A 20 6.36 -15.71 30.40
CA THR A 20 5.77 -16.63 31.39
C THR A 20 5.44 -15.87 32.67
N MET A 21 4.34 -16.28 33.35
CA MET A 21 3.97 -15.73 34.66
C MET A 21 5.17 -15.75 35.61
N GLY A 22 5.43 -14.63 36.24
CA GLY A 22 6.52 -14.47 37.18
C GLY A 22 7.82 -13.92 36.65
N GLU A 23 7.98 -13.82 35.32
CA GLU A 23 9.14 -13.16 34.73
C GLU A 23 9.14 -11.64 35.03
N ILE A 24 10.34 -11.08 35.20
CA ILE A 24 10.54 -9.65 35.52
C ILE A 24 10.92 -8.89 34.26
N LEU A 25 10.31 -7.72 34.08
CA LEU A 25 10.63 -6.80 32.98
C LEU A 25 12.03 -6.23 33.19
N GLU A 26 12.86 -6.34 32.16
CA GLU A 26 14.27 -5.91 32.18
C GLU A 26 14.40 -4.44 32.59
N GLY A 27 15.30 -4.16 33.51
CA GLY A 27 15.52 -2.80 34.04
C GLY A 27 14.43 -2.29 34.99
N THR A 28 13.49 -3.13 35.42
CA THR A 28 12.40 -2.77 36.33
C THR A 28 12.19 -3.85 37.44
N PHE A 29 11.21 -3.61 38.30
CA PHE A 29 10.72 -4.60 39.27
C PHE A 29 9.36 -5.17 38.85
N ILE A 30 8.85 -4.82 37.65
CA ILE A 30 7.53 -5.24 37.15
C ILE A 30 7.57 -6.73 36.84
N LYS A 31 6.69 -7.50 37.49
CA LYS A 31 6.56 -8.94 37.35
C LYS A 31 5.30 -9.28 36.57
N ALA A 32 5.39 -10.12 35.53
CA ALA A 32 4.23 -10.59 34.80
C ALA A 32 3.28 -11.40 35.72
N LEU A 33 2.01 -11.05 35.74
CA LEU A 33 0.99 -11.70 36.57
C LEU A 33 0.34 -12.91 35.89
N CYS A 34 0.54 -13.07 34.58
CA CYS A 34 0.09 -14.23 33.80
C CYS A 34 1.03 -14.39 32.60
N ASP A 35 0.84 -15.46 31.83
CA ASP A 35 1.51 -15.62 30.53
C ASP A 35 1.00 -14.57 29.55
N ILE A 36 1.94 -13.90 28.86
CA ILE A 36 1.62 -12.82 27.90
C ILE A 36 2.22 -13.22 26.55
N PRO A 37 1.41 -13.37 25.49
CA PRO A 37 1.92 -13.68 24.15
C PRO A 37 2.80 -12.57 23.58
N GLN A 38 3.74 -12.91 22.71
CA GLN A 38 4.56 -11.96 21.96
C GLN A 38 3.71 -10.90 21.26
N GLY A 39 4.13 -9.65 21.31
CA GLY A 39 3.44 -8.52 20.70
C GLY A 39 2.31 -7.94 21.57
N HIS A 40 1.87 -8.66 22.61
CA HIS A 40 0.86 -8.15 23.53
C HIS A 40 1.43 -7.19 24.56
N LYS A 41 0.55 -6.50 25.28
CA LYS A 41 0.90 -5.40 26.18
C LYS A 41 0.89 -5.84 27.64
N ILE A 42 1.92 -5.38 28.38
CA ILE A 42 2.01 -5.48 29.82
C ILE A 42 1.76 -4.10 30.45
N ALA A 43 0.97 -4.06 31.52
CA ALA A 43 0.73 -2.83 32.28
C ALA A 43 2.00 -2.42 33.06
N LEU A 44 2.45 -1.18 32.91
CA LEU A 44 3.64 -0.63 33.58
C LEU A 44 3.32 -0.04 34.95
N ARG A 45 2.05 0.12 35.29
CA ARG A 45 1.51 0.53 36.58
C ARG A 45 0.09 -0.03 36.73
N PRO A 46 -0.50 0.01 37.95
CA PRO A 46 -1.91 -0.29 38.11
C PRO A 46 -2.76 0.70 37.29
N ILE A 47 -3.80 0.17 36.58
CA ILE A 47 -4.75 0.96 35.80
C ILE A 47 -6.16 0.57 36.26
N LYS A 48 -6.97 1.55 36.68
CA LYS A 48 -8.31 1.31 37.18
C LYS A 48 -9.34 1.22 36.06
N LYS A 49 -10.47 0.58 36.36
CA LYS A 49 -11.64 0.59 35.48
C LYS A 49 -12.02 2.02 35.08
N GLY A 50 -12.21 2.24 33.76
CA GLY A 50 -12.51 3.56 33.18
C GLY A 50 -11.29 4.45 32.99
N GLU A 51 -10.09 4.04 33.45
CA GLU A 51 -8.85 4.79 33.24
C GLU A 51 -8.28 4.51 31.84
N GLU A 52 -7.53 5.47 31.33
CA GLU A 52 -6.94 5.47 29.99
C GLU A 52 -5.78 4.47 29.90
N VAL A 53 -5.76 3.71 28.80
CA VAL A 53 -4.58 2.95 28.34
C VAL A 53 -3.91 3.78 27.25
N ILE A 54 -2.65 4.17 27.51
CA ILE A 54 -1.87 5.06 26.67
C ILE A 54 -0.75 4.29 26.00
N ARG A 55 -0.68 4.38 24.65
CA ARG A 55 0.44 3.91 23.82
C ARG A 55 0.63 4.84 22.64
N TYR A 56 1.84 5.02 22.15
CA TYR A 56 2.21 6.04 21.16
C TYR A 56 1.96 7.48 21.65
N GLY A 57 1.82 7.69 22.99
CA GLY A 57 1.40 8.95 23.56
C GLY A 57 -0.07 9.30 23.34
N VAL A 58 -0.89 8.37 22.87
CA VAL A 58 -2.33 8.55 22.64
C VAL A 58 -3.16 7.53 23.41
N VAL A 59 -4.43 7.87 23.66
CA VAL A 59 -5.38 6.97 24.33
C VAL A 59 -5.81 5.86 23.38
N LEU A 60 -5.42 4.63 23.66
CA LEU A 60 -5.86 3.44 22.92
C LEU A 60 -7.29 3.03 23.29
N GLY A 61 -7.69 3.27 24.53
CA GLY A 61 -8.98 2.86 25.07
C GLY A 61 -9.05 3.05 26.56
N TYR A 62 -10.16 2.62 27.13
CA TYR A 62 -10.44 2.68 28.56
C TYR A 62 -10.51 1.27 29.15
N MET A 63 -9.97 1.07 30.35
CA MET A 63 -10.03 -0.25 31.00
C MET A 63 -11.46 -0.62 31.38
N LYS A 64 -11.89 -1.83 31.04
CA LYS A 64 -13.21 -2.38 31.46
C LYS A 64 -13.21 -2.88 32.91
N GLU A 65 -12.04 -3.15 33.48
CA GLU A 65 -11.83 -3.69 34.82
C GLU A 65 -10.51 -3.16 35.41
N ASP A 66 -10.33 -3.30 36.72
CA ASP A 66 -9.05 -2.96 37.35
C ASP A 66 -7.97 -3.95 36.89
N ILE A 67 -6.81 -3.46 36.51
CA ILE A 67 -5.64 -4.27 36.21
C ILE A 67 -4.46 -3.83 37.09
N ALA A 68 -3.76 -4.78 37.65
CA ALA A 68 -2.55 -4.50 38.43
C ALA A 68 -1.33 -4.31 37.51
N GLU A 69 -0.27 -3.69 38.04
CA GLU A 69 1.04 -3.66 37.40
C GLU A 69 1.49 -5.09 37.02
N GLY A 70 2.00 -5.25 35.81
CA GLY A 70 2.37 -6.57 35.27
C GLY A 70 1.20 -7.37 34.66
N GLY A 71 -0.01 -6.84 34.65
CA GLY A 71 -1.17 -7.47 34.04
C GLY A 71 -1.17 -7.38 32.52
N TRP A 72 -1.85 -8.32 31.88
CA TRP A 72 -1.99 -8.41 30.42
C TRP A 72 -3.14 -7.53 29.92
N ILE A 73 -2.84 -6.63 28.98
CA ILE A 73 -3.82 -5.77 28.31
C ILE A 73 -4.02 -6.26 26.86
N ASN A 74 -5.29 -6.48 26.49
CA ASN A 74 -5.69 -7.07 25.20
C ASN A 74 -7.05 -6.50 24.73
N GLU A 75 -7.57 -7.03 23.63
CA GLU A 75 -8.85 -6.60 23.04
C GLU A 75 -10.09 -6.85 23.91
N PHE A 76 -10.03 -7.75 24.89
CA PHE A 76 -11.20 -8.12 25.71
C PHE A 76 -11.40 -7.17 26.89
N ASN A 77 -10.31 -6.63 27.45
CA ASN A 77 -10.35 -5.75 28.61
C ASN A 77 -10.24 -4.25 28.30
N LEU A 78 -10.25 -3.89 26.98
CA LEU A 78 -10.27 -2.48 26.52
C LEU A 78 -11.62 -2.12 25.90
N GLU A 79 -12.12 -0.94 26.24
CA GLU A 79 -13.22 -0.24 25.58
C GLU A 79 -12.66 0.73 24.54
N LEU A 80 -13.22 0.70 23.32
CA LEU A 80 -12.78 1.54 22.21
C LEU A 80 -13.19 2.99 22.42
N PRO A 81 -12.28 3.99 22.28
CA PRO A 81 -12.66 5.40 22.38
C PRO A 81 -13.43 5.87 21.15
N SER A 82 -14.10 7.00 21.28
CA SER A 82 -14.70 7.69 20.15
C SER A 82 -13.64 8.09 19.13
N SER A 83 -13.96 8.02 17.83
CA SER A 83 -13.05 8.53 16.80
C SER A 83 -13.02 10.07 16.81
N PRO A 84 -11.89 10.68 16.41
CA PRO A 84 -11.81 12.13 16.25
C PRO A 84 -12.89 12.66 15.29
N ALA A 85 -13.51 13.79 15.65
CA ALA A 85 -14.51 14.42 14.80
C ALA A 85 -13.81 15.02 13.55
N VAL A 86 -14.30 14.65 12.37
CA VAL A 86 -13.70 15.11 11.10
C VAL A 86 -13.89 16.61 10.91
N ALA A 87 -15.01 17.17 11.41
CA ALA A 87 -15.29 18.59 11.32
C ALA A 87 -14.25 19.46 12.05
N ASP A 88 -13.67 18.94 13.13
CA ASP A 88 -12.73 19.68 14.00
C ASP A 88 -11.28 19.65 13.48
N LEU A 89 -11.01 18.97 12.38
CA LEU A 89 -9.68 18.89 11.80
C LEU A 89 -9.21 20.26 11.32
N VAL A 90 -8.01 20.64 11.74
CA VAL A 90 -7.39 21.91 11.36
C VAL A 90 -5.96 21.67 10.92
N LYS A 91 -5.48 22.54 10.05
CA LYS A 91 -4.07 22.58 9.67
C LYS A 91 -3.21 22.90 10.89
N GLY A 92 -2.12 22.17 11.03
CA GLY A 92 -1.08 22.48 12.01
C GLY A 92 0.24 22.87 11.36
N SER A 93 1.33 22.71 12.12
CA SER A 93 2.71 23.00 11.68
C SER A 93 3.66 21.82 12.00
N LYS A 94 3.13 20.61 12.10
CA LYS A 94 3.91 19.43 12.51
C LYS A 94 4.67 18.75 11.37
N GLY A 95 4.40 19.12 10.12
CA GLY A 95 5.15 18.59 8.97
C GLY A 95 6.63 19.05 9.03
N ARG A 96 7.56 18.11 8.88
CA ARG A 96 9.02 18.38 8.90
C ARG A 96 9.65 17.84 7.63
N ILE A 97 10.44 18.67 6.96
CA ILE A 97 11.23 18.26 5.80
C ILE A 97 12.63 17.92 6.27
N LEU A 98 13.12 16.74 5.93
CA LEU A 98 14.50 16.36 6.18
C LEU A 98 15.41 17.17 5.24
N THR A 99 16.45 17.78 5.83
CA THR A 99 17.42 18.61 5.10
C THR A 99 18.72 17.88 4.80
N ASP A 100 19.06 16.87 5.60
CA ASP A 100 20.25 16.04 5.42
C ASP A 100 19.91 14.84 4.53
N LEU A 101 20.00 15.05 3.21
CA LEU A 101 19.68 14.05 2.22
C LEU A 101 20.90 13.18 1.87
N PRO A 102 20.71 11.87 1.58
CA PRO A 102 21.77 11.01 1.09
C PRO A 102 22.43 11.55 -0.19
N ALA A 103 23.69 11.20 -0.40
CA ALA A 103 24.43 11.59 -1.61
C ALA A 103 23.79 11.03 -2.88
N ARG A 104 23.27 9.80 -2.84
CA ARG A 104 22.57 9.18 -3.96
C ARG A 104 21.18 9.78 -4.10
N LYS A 105 20.91 10.48 -5.21
CA LYS A 105 19.63 11.12 -5.54
C LYS A 105 19.09 10.72 -6.90
N THR A 106 19.68 9.71 -7.51
CA THR A 106 19.33 9.23 -8.85
C THR A 106 19.11 7.73 -8.87
N TRP A 107 18.39 7.27 -9.88
CA TRP A 107 18.10 5.87 -10.16
C TRP A 107 18.02 5.62 -11.66
N MET A 108 18.13 4.36 -12.08
CA MET A 108 18.12 3.96 -13.49
C MET A 108 16.71 3.53 -13.91
N GLY A 109 15.96 4.42 -14.56
CA GLY A 109 14.57 4.19 -14.97
C GLY A 109 14.33 4.30 -16.46
N TYR A 110 13.11 3.99 -16.88
CA TYR A 110 12.64 4.18 -18.25
C TYR A 110 11.88 5.51 -18.35
N ASP A 111 12.50 6.50 -18.97
CA ASP A 111 11.90 7.83 -19.11
C ASP A 111 10.63 7.80 -19.98
N ASN A 112 9.56 8.43 -19.52
CA ASN A 112 8.28 8.58 -20.23
C ASN A 112 8.03 10.04 -20.66
N GLY A 113 9.05 10.89 -20.61
CA GLY A 113 8.93 12.32 -20.93
C GLY A 113 8.79 13.21 -19.69
N PRO A 114 8.75 14.54 -19.90
CA PRO A 114 8.92 15.51 -18.80
C PRO A 114 7.81 15.44 -17.73
N ASP A 115 6.57 15.23 -18.14
CA ASP A 115 5.38 15.38 -17.28
C ASP A 115 4.89 14.05 -16.67
N LEU A 116 5.55 12.93 -16.99
CA LEU A 116 5.15 11.61 -16.52
C LEU A 116 6.20 10.99 -15.59
N PRO A 117 5.78 10.16 -14.62
CA PRO A 117 6.71 9.36 -13.85
C PRO A 117 7.41 8.35 -14.75
N ALA A 118 8.65 8.03 -14.42
CA ALA A 118 9.41 7.04 -15.16
C ALA A 118 9.02 5.62 -14.77
N GLY A 119 9.17 4.66 -15.67
CA GLY A 119 8.97 3.24 -15.38
C GLY A 119 10.14 2.63 -14.62
N SER A 120 9.86 1.82 -13.62
CA SER A 120 10.86 0.96 -12.95
C SER A 120 11.04 -0.37 -13.67
N ARG A 121 10.08 -0.71 -14.54
CA ARG A 121 10.10 -1.87 -15.43
C ARG A 121 9.68 -1.45 -16.84
N ASN A 122 10.03 -2.25 -17.82
CA ASN A 122 9.65 -2.09 -19.22
C ASN A 122 8.75 -3.27 -19.61
N ILE A 123 7.45 -3.11 -19.43
CA ILE A 123 6.45 -4.19 -19.51
C ILE A 123 5.43 -3.88 -20.60
N LEU A 124 4.98 -4.91 -21.32
CA LEU A 124 3.77 -4.79 -22.13
C LEU A 124 2.54 -5.18 -21.28
N GLY A 125 1.69 -4.23 -20.92
CA GLY A 125 0.39 -4.49 -20.32
C GLY A 125 -0.67 -4.80 -21.37
N ILE A 126 -1.31 -5.99 -21.31
CA ILE A 126 -2.50 -6.32 -22.09
C ILE A 126 -3.70 -6.13 -21.15
N THR A 127 -4.42 -5.03 -21.36
CA THR A 127 -5.51 -4.59 -20.49
C THR A 127 -6.87 -5.08 -20.98
N THR A 128 -7.88 -5.02 -20.12
CA THR A 128 -9.24 -5.47 -20.45
C THR A 128 -10.25 -4.38 -20.10
N SER A 129 -11.37 -4.31 -20.84
CA SER A 129 -12.54 -3.52 -20.46
C SER A 129 -13.50 -4.30 -19.55
N VAL A 130 -13.41 -5.63 -19.56
CA VAL A 130 -14.37 -6.50 -18.87
C VAL A 130 -13.76 -7.85 -18.48
N GLN A 131 -14.19 -8.40 -17.36
CA GLN A 131 -13.75 -9.71 -16.87
C GLN A 131 -13.98 -10.87 -17.85
N CYS A 132 -15.00 -10.80 -18.71
CA CYS A 132 -15.30 -11.87 -19.68
C CYS A 132 -14.16 -12.17 -20.65
N THR A 133 -13.24 -11.22 -20.89
CA THR A 133 -12.08 -11.40 -21.76
C THR A 133 -10.85 -11.97 -21.05
N ALA A 134 -10.87 -12.03 -19.71
CA ALA A 134 -9.69 -12.35 -18.89
C ALA A 134 -9.04 -13.70 -19.25
N GLY A 135 -9.84 -14.74 -19.51
CA GLY A 135 -9.32 -16.07 -19.87
C GLY A 135 -8.56 -16.07 -21.20
N VAL A 136 -9.07 -15.35 -22.19
CA VAL A 136 -8.41 -15.21 -23.49
C VAL A 136 -7.12 -14.43 -23.36
N VAL A 137 -7.15 -13.31 -22.61
CA VAL A 137 -5.97 -12.46 -22.39
C VAL A 137 -4.87 -13.21 -21.63
N ARG A 138 -5.19 -13.94 -20.56
CA ARG A 138 -4.21 -14.77 -19.84
C ARG A 138 -3.56 -15.82 -20.74
N ASN A 139 -4.36 -16.53 -21.54
CA ASN A 139 -3.83 -17.52 -22.48
C ASN A 139 -2.95 -16.88 -23.57
N ALA A 140 -3.30 -15.70 -24.05
CA ALA A 140 -2.47 -14.96 -25.01
C ALA A 140 -1.15 -14.51 -24.35
N VAL A 141 -1.18 -13.97 -23.13
CA VAL A 141 0.01 -13.58 -22.37
C VAL A 141 0.95 -14.76 -22.15
N ASP A 142 0.41 -15.93 -21.74
CA ASP A 142 1.22 -17.14 -21.54
C ASP A 142 1.89 -17.61 -22.83
N LYS A 143 1.18 -17.54 -23.98
CA LYS A 143 1.75 -17.84 -25.31
C LYS A 143 2.84 -16.83 -25.67
N ILE A 144 2.56 -15.54 -25.47
CA ILE A 144 3.51 -14.46 -25.79
C ILE A 144 4.80 -14.60 -24.96
N ARG A 145 4.69 -14.84 -23.66
CA ARG A 145 5.84 -15.05 -22.78
C ARG A 145 6.72 -16.21 -23.21
N ARG A 146 6.10 -17.32 -23.61
CA ARG A 146 6.83 -18.52 -23.98
C ARG A 146 7.45 -18.45 -25.37
N GLU A 147 6.74 -17.86 -26.34
CA GLU A 147 7.06 -18.00 -27.75
C GLU A 147 7.54 -16.72 -28.43
N ILE A 148 7.22 -15.54 -27.87
CA ILE A 148 7.46 -14.24 -28.50
C ILE A 148 8.44 -13.38 -27.70
N LEU A 149 8.21 -13.24 -26.39
CA LEU A 149 9.00 -12.38 -25.51
C LEU A 149 10.52 -12.66 -25.55
N PRO A 150 11.02 -13.91 -25.72
CA PRO A 150 12.45 -14.16 -25.82
C PRO A 150 13.16 -13.45 -26.98
N GLU A 151 12.42 -13.00 -27.99
CA GLU A 151 12.95 -12.21 -29.14
C GLU A 151 13.22 -10.74 -28.73
N TYR A 152 12.75 -10.29 -27.55
CA TYR A 152 12.76 -8.89 -27.10
C TYR A 152 13.47 -8.71 -25.73
N PRO A 153 14.80 -8.86 -25.69
CA PRO A 153 15.55 -8.96 -24.42
C PRO A 153 15.55 -7.70 -23.54
N ASN A 154 15.13 -6.55 -24.06
CA ASN A 154 15.02 -5.31 -23.27
C ASN A 154 13.60 -5.11 -22.68
N VAL A 155 12.69 -6.05 -22.88
CA VAL A 155 11.35 -6.04 -22.25
C VAL A 155 11.35 -6.99 -21.07
N ASP A 156 11.00 -6.49 -19.90
CA ASP A 156 11.08 -7.24 -18.65
C ASP A 156 10.00 -8.34 -18.56
N ASP A 157 8.77 -8.06 -19.05
CA ASP A 157 7.66 -9.03 -19.06
C ASP A 157 6.49 -8.58 -19.97
N VAL A 158 5.50 -9.47 -20.11
CA VAL A 158 4.18 -9.17 -20.68
C VAL A 158 3.13 -9.60 -19.66
N VAL A 159 2.22 -8.70 -19.26
CA VAL A 159 1.29 -8.94 -18.15
C VAL A 159 -0.16 -8.80 -18.58
N ALA A 160 -1.03 -9.64 -17.99
CA ALA A 160 -2.47 -9.56 -18.17
C ALA A 160 -3.07 -8.64 -17.10
N VAL A 161 -3.48 -7.44 -17.47
CA VAL A 161 -4.13 -6.48 -16.57
C VAL A 161 -5.63 -6.74 -16.59
N VAL A 162 -6.08 -7.67 -15.78
CA VAL A 162 -7.47 -8.13 -15.71
C VAL A 162 -8.13 -7.74 -14.40
N HIS A 163 -9.42 -7.41 -14.44
CA HIS A 163 -10.18 -6.93 -13.29
C HIS A 163 -11.66 -7.37 -13.39
N PRO A 164 -12.42 -7.42 -12.26
CA PRO A 164 -13.81 -7.87 -12.24
C PRO A 164 -14.83 -6.80 -12.68
N TYR A 165 -14.41 -5.59 -13.01
CA TYR A 165 -15.29 -4.50 -13.44
C TYR A 165 -15.65 -4.60 -14.92
N GLY A 166 -16.68 -3.85 -15.38
CA GLY A 166 -17.04 -3.65 -16.80
C GLY A 166 -18.39 -4.24 -17.23
N CYS A 167 -18.85 -5.33 -16.63
CA CYS A 167 -20.15 -5.95 -16.92
C CYS A 167 -21.00 -6.04 -15.65
N GLY A 168 -22.32 -5.97 -15.78
CA GLY A 168 -23.24 -6.06 -14.64
C GLY A 168 -23.08 -4.93 -13.62
N VAL A 169 -22.54 -3.77 -14.02
CA VAL A 169 -22.26 -2.63 -13.15
C VAL A 169 -23.21 -1.48 -13.41
N ALA A 170 -23.53 -0.72 -12.38
CA ALA A 170 -24.31 0.52 -12.49
C ALA A 170 -23.42 1.65 -12.98
N ILE A 171 -23.08 1.68 -14.27
CA ILE A 171 -22.10 2.57 -14.89
C ILE A 171 -22.38 4.06 -14.74
N LYS A 172 -23.62 4.44 -14.40
CA LYS A 172 -24.06 5.85 -14.17
C LYS A 172 -24.41 6.11 -12.70
N ALA A 173 -24.14 5.19 -11.80
CA ALA A 173 -24.39 5.39 -10.38
C ALA A 173 -23.40 6.41 -9.78
N ASP A 174 -23.77 6.95 -8.62
CA ASP A 174 -22.86 7.78 -7.84
C ASP A 174 -21.55 7.04 -7.60
N ASN A 175 -20.43 7.74 -7.75
CA ASN A 175 -19.08 7.21 -7.59
C ASN A 175 -18.63 6.15 -8.62
N ALA A 176 -19.39 5.89 -9.70
CA ALA A 176 -18.96 5.02 -10.79
C ALA A 176 -17.68 5.53 -11.49
N GLU A 177 -17.35 6.81 -11.36
CA GLU A 177 -16.08 7.37 -11.84
C GLU A 177 -14.85 6.74 -11.18
N ILE A 178 -14.94 6.25 -9.94
CA ILE A 178 -13.81 5.62 -9.24
C ILE A 178 -13.27 4.39 -9.99
N PRO A 179 -14.08 3.36 -10.28
CA PRO A 179 -13.60 2.22 -11.06
C PRO A 179 -13.27 2.58 -12.51
N ILE A 180 -14.01 3.49 -13.16
CA ILE A 180 -13.76 3.89 -14.54
C ILE A 180 -12.39 4.55 -14.68
N ARG A 181 -12.07 5.55 -13.83
CA ARG A 181 -10.75 6.19 -13.85
C ARG A 181 -9.63 5.22 -13.47
N SER A 182 -9.90 4.28 -12.53
CA SER A 182 -8.90 3.28 -12.16
C SER A 182 -8.53 2.40 -13.36
N VAL A 183 -9.52 1.91 -14.13
CA VAL A 183 -9.26 1.14 -15.36
C VAL A 183 -8.55 1.99 -16.41
N ARG A 184 -9.00 3.24 -16.64
CA ARG A 184 -8.35 4.19 -17.54
C ARG A 184 -6.87 4.38 -17.20
N ASN A 185 -6.56 4.62 -15.93
CA ASN A 185 -5.20 4.87 -15.47
C ASN A 185 -4.32 3.60 -15.51
N LEU A 186 -4.89 2.42 -15.26
CA LEU A 186 -4.19 1.15 -15.42
C LEU A 186 -3.73 0.90 -16.87
N ILE A 187 -4.54 1.31 -17.87
CA ILE A 187 -4.15 1.23 -19.29
C ILE A 187 -2.91 2.08 -19.58
N HIS A 188 -2.79 3.24 -18.94
CA HIS A 188 -1.71 4.21 -19.12
C HIS A 188 -0.60 4.10 -18.07
N HIS A 189 -0.44 2.94 -17.46
CA HIS A 189 0.53 2.77 -16.38
C HIS A 189 1.97 3.07 -16.85
N PRO A 190 2.81 3.78 -16.05
CA PRO A 190 4.15 4.24 -16.47
C PRO A 190 5.08 3.10 -16.94
N ASN A 191 4.97 1.89 -16.39
CA ASN A 191 5.77 0.74 -16.80
C ASN A 191 5.44 0.22 -18.21
N PHE A 192 4.32 0.65 -18.80
CA PHE A 192 3.91 0.21 -20.15
C PHE A 192 4.49 1.09 -21.27
N GLY A 193 5.25 2.14 -20.92
CA GLY A 193 5.97 2.97 -21.89
C GLY A 193 5.10 3.59 -22.96
N GLY A 194 3.85 3.94 -22.63
CA GLY A 194 2.87 4.49 -23.56
C GLY A 194 2.32 3.49 -24.58
N GLN A 195 2.61 2.19 -24.44
CA GLN A 195 2.05 1.17 -25.34
C GLN A 195 0.69 0.69 -24.82
N ILE A 196 -0.35 0.89 -25.65
CA ILE A 196 -1.73 0.50 -25.36
C ILE A 196 -2.07 -0.75 -26.15
N LEU A 197 -2.56 -1.79 -25.44
CA LEU A 197 -3.20 -2.97 -26.02
C LEU A 197 -4.36 -3.37 -25.13
N THR A 198 -5.58 -3.02 -25.54
CA THR A 198 -6.80 -3.24 -24.74
C THR A 198 -7.74 -4.22 -25.45
N VAL A 199 -8.23 -5.20 -24.69
CA VAL A 199 -9.11 -6.25 -25.19
C VAL A 199 -10.52 -6.06 -24.62
N GLY A 200 -11.47 -5.80 -25.48
CA GLY A 200 -12.90 -5.74 -25.18
C GLY A 200 -13.65 -7.00 -25.64
N LEU A 201 -14.80 -7.24 -25.04
CA LEU A 201 -15.70 -8.30 -25.50
C LEU A 201 -16.60 -7.82 -26.65
N GLY A 202 -17.25 -6.66 -26.50
CA GLY A 202 -18.18 -6.05 -27.48
C GLY A 202 -19.60 -5.84 -26.95
N CYS A 203 -19.93 -6.31 -25.74
CA CYS A 203 -21.26 -6.10 -25.13
C CYS A 203 -21.20 -5.60 -23.67
N GLU A 204 -20.03 -5.21 -23.20
CA GLU A 204 -19.82 -4.65 -21.87
C GLU A 204 -20.41 -3.23 -21.72
N LYS A 205 -20.75 -2.85 -20.48
CA LYS A 205 -21.21 -1.49 -20.16
C LYS A 205 -20.05 -0.49 -20.10
N LEU A 206 -18.84 -0.94 -19.78
CA LEU A 206 -17.63 -0.14 -19.81
C LEU A 206 -17.07 -0.15 -21.24
N THR A 207 -17.54 0.76 -22.05
CA THR A 207 -17.12 0.87 -23.47
C THR A 207 -15.74 1.50 -23.63
N MET A 208 -15.08 1.27 -24.76
CA MET A 208 -13.70 1.76 -25.01
C MET A 208 -13.60 3.28 -24.94
N ASP A 209 -14.61 4.02 -25.39
CA ASP A 209 -14.66 5.48 -25.32
C ASP A 209 -14.74 6.05 -23.89
N MET A 210 -15.06 5.22 -22.88
CA MET A 210 -15.00 5.61 -21.47
C MET A 210 -13.59 5.53 -20.88
N ILE A 211 -12.72 4.70 -21.45
CA ILE A 211 -11.40 4.36 -20.88
C ILE A 211 -10.22 4.73 -21.78
N LEU A 212 -10.45 5.05 -23.05
CA LEU A 212 -9.45 5.50 -24.03
C LEU A 212 -9.80 6.86 -24.59
N ALA A 213 -8.81 7.66 -24.91
CA ALA A 213 -9.00 8.87 -25.70
C ALA A 213 -9.41 8.52 -27.16
N PRO A 214 -10.10 9.42 -27.88
CA PRO A 214 -10.55 9.13 -29.25
C PRO A 214 -9.44 8.68 -30.20
N GLU A 215 -8.25 9.27 -30.10
CA GLU A 215 -7.07 8.93 -30.88
C GLU A 215 -6.44 7.57 -30.50
N GLU A 216 -6.68 7.09 -29.30
CA GLU A 216 -6.20 5.80 -28.79
C GLU A 216 -7.14 4.65 -29.15
N ASN A 217 -8.44 4.94 -29.31
CA ASN A 217 -9.47 3.96 -29.62
C ASN A 217 -9.44 3.63 -31.13
N ASN A 218 -8.47 2.83 -31.54
CA ASN A 218 -8.21 2.46 -32.91
C ASN A 218 -7.76 0.98 -33.04
N PRO A 219 -7.79 0.37 -34.25
CA PRO A 219 -7.45 -1.05 -34.44
C PRO A 219 -5.98 -1.43 -34.12
N GLU A 220 -5.09 -0.49 -33.90
CA GLU A 220 -3.71 -0.77 -33.47
C GLU A 220 -3.60 -0.97 -31.95
N ASN A 221 -4.55 -0.45 -31.20
CA ASN A 221 -4.58 -0.47 -29.74
C ASN A 221 -5.70 -1.33 -29.15
N VAL A 222 -6.78 -1.56 -29.91
CA VAL A 222 -8.01 -2.22 -29.42
C VAL A 222 -8.35 -3.43 -30.26
N ILE A 223 -8.74 -4.51 -29.59
CA ILE A 223 -9.37 -5.69 -30.22
C ILE A 223 -10.68 -6.01 -29.52
N ILE A 224 -11.74 -6.26 -30.29
CA ILE A 224 -13.05 -6.68 -29.81
C ILE A 224 -13.22 -8.15 -30.13
N LEU A 225 -13.37 -9.00 -29.10
CA LEU A 225 -13.37 -10.46 -29.27
C LEU A 225 -14.59 -10.97 -30.06
N GLN A 226 -15.75 -10.32 -29.96
CA GLN A 226 -16.95 -10.68 -30.71
C GLN A 226 -16.83 -10.46 -32.23
N GLU A 227 -15.81 -9.70 -32.65
CA GLU A 227 -15.50 -9.47 -34.08
C GLU A 227 -14.48 -10.48 -34.64
N CYS A 228 -14.03 -11.43 -33.81
CA CYS A 228 -13.06 -12.45 -34.20
C CYS A 228 -13.72 -13.74 -34.67
N HIS A 229 -13.02 -14.50 -35.53
CA HIS A 229 -13.47 -15.81 -36.05
C HIS A 229 -13.00 -16.97 -35.14
N GLY A 230 -13.52 -17.02 -33.90
CA GLY A 230 -13.21 -18.06 -32.95
C GLY A 230 -11.90 -17.84 -32.16
N TYR A 231 -11.63 -18.77 -31.25
CA TYR A 231 -10.55 -18.63 -30.25
C TYR A 231 -9.16 -18.47 -30.86
N GLY A 232 -8.87 -19.27 -31.93
CA GLY A 232 -7.54 -19.16 -32.59
C GLY A 232 -7.27 -17.78 -33.15
N ASP A 233 -8.25 -17.21 -33.86
CA ASP A 233 -8.14 -15.85 -34.41
C ASP A 233 -7.99 -14.77 -33.32
N MET A 234 -8.69 -14.92 -32.18
CA MET A 234 -8.51 -14.03 -31.01
C MET A 234 -7.05 -14.02 -30.53
N ILE A 235 -6.48 -15.19 -30.31
CA ILE A 235 -5.10 -15.34 -29.81
C ILE A 235 -4.11 -14.81 -30.84
N ASP A 236 -4.26 -15.15 -32.12
CA ASP A 236 -3.30 -14.74 -33.16
C ASP A 236 -3.32 -13.23 -33.38
N LYS A 237 -4.49 -12.58 -33.33
CA LYS A 237 -4.61 -11.12 -33.39
C LYS A 237 -3.93 -10.45 -32.18
N ILE A 238 -4.19 -10.90 -30.96
CA ILE A 238 -3.54 -10.36 -29.74
C ILE A 238 -2.02 -10.52 -29.86
N CYS A 239 -1.53 -11.71 -30.25
CA CYS A 239 -0.09 -11.95 -30.44
C CYS A 239 0.53 -11.04 -31.51
N SER A 240 -0.17 -10.84 -32.64
CA SER A 240 0.28 -9.96 -33.72
C SER A 240 0.39 -8.49 -33.27
N MET A 241 -0.61 -8.00 -32.53
CA MET A 241 -0.59 -6.65 -31.96
C MET A 241 0.52 -6.52 -30.92
N ALA A 242 0.70 -7.52 -30.05
CA ALA A 242 1.75 -7.55 -29.04
C ALA A 242 3.14 -7.45 -29.66
N ARG A 243 3.44 -8.17 -30.76
CA ARG A 243 4.75 -8.07 -31.45
C ARG A 243 5.08 -6.63 -31.82
N LYS A 244 4.15 -5.89 -32.40
CA LYS A 244 4.36 -4.47 -32.79
C LYS A 244 4.70 -3.60 -31.58
N LYS A 245 4.03 -3.82 -30.46
CA LYS A 245 4.29 -3.07 -29.21
C LYS A 245 5.63 -3.46 -28.60
N LEU A 246 5.96 -4.75 -28.60
CA LEU A 246 7.23 -5.27 -28.11
C LEU A 246 8.44 -4.75 -28.90
N GLU A 247 8.31 -4.58 -30.22
CA GLU A 247 9.34 -3.94 -31.06
C GLU A 247 9.66 -2.50 -30.62
N ILE A 248 8.64 -1.75 -30.18
CA ILE A 248 8.81 -0.39 -29.67
C ILE A 248 9.45 -0.43 -28.27
N LEU A 249 8.91 -1.24 -27.36
CA LEU A 249 9.41 -1.38 -25.99
C LEU A 249 10.86 -1.89 -25.97
N ASN A 250 11.24 -2.78 -26.88
CA ASN A 250 12.60 -3.34 -26.93
C ASN A 250 13.69 -2.31 -27.30
N LYS A 251 13.30 -1.14 -27.85
CA LYS A 251 14.21 -0.03 -28.14
C LYS A 251 14.51 0.84 -26.91
N ARG A 252 13.69 0.72 -25.86
CA ARG A 252 13.85 1.52 -24.64
C ARG A 252 15.07 1.04 -23.85
N LYS A 253 15.72 1.99 -23.19
CA LYS A 253 16.87 1.75 -22.31
C LYS A 253 16.67 2.51 -21.02
N ARG A 254 17.23 1.97 -19.95
CA ARG A 254 17.30 2.68 -18.67
C ARG A 254 18.22 3.88 -18.79
N THR A 255 17.80 5.01 -18.23
CA THR A 255 18.59 6.25 -18.15
C THR A 255 18.67 6.70 -16.70
N GLU A 256 19.67 7.48 -16.36
CA GLU A 256 19.78 8.08 -15.04
C GLU A 256 18.74 9.19 -14.88
N LEU A 257 17.94 9.10 -13.82
CA LEU A 257 16.81 9.98 -13.53
C LEU A 257 16.86 10.44 -12.09
N GLY A 258 16.39 11.66 -11.82
CA GLY A 258 16.24 12.18 -10.47
C GLY A 258 15.05 11.59 -9.74
N LEU A 259 14.97 11.86 -8.43
CA LEU A 259 13.89 11.36 -7.57
C LEU A 259 12.52 11.91 -7.95
N GLU A 260 12.44 13.08 -8.55
CA GLU A 260 11.20 13.71 -9.02
C GLU A 260 10.45 12.87 -10.09
N LYS A 261 11.15 11.90 -10.71
CA LYS A 261 10.56 10.93 -11.64
C LYS A 261 10.09 9.65 -10.98
N LEU A 262 10.33 9.48 -9.67
CA LEU A 262 9.96 8.29 -8.92
C LEU A 262 8.64 8.47 -8.18
N ARG A 263 7.68 7.57 -8.43
CA ARG A 263 6.42 7.48 -7.69
C ARG A 263 6.30 6.13 -7.04
N ILE A 264 6.20 6.10 -5.71
CA ILE A 264 6.10 4.86 -4.94
C ILE A 264 4.85 4.83 -4.08
N GLY A 265 4.38 3.64 -3.71
CA GLY A 265 3.31 3.42 -2.75
C GLY A 265 3.82 2.75 -1.48
N ALA A 266 3.16 3.02 -0.36
CA ALA A 266 3.39 2.33 0.90
C ALA A 266 2.07 1.77 1.43
N GLN A 267 2.09 0.48 1.81
CA GLN A 267 0.95 -0.27 2.31
C GLN A 267 1.40 -1.21 3.43
N CYS A 268 0.48 -1.63 4.30
CA CYS A 268 0.76 -2.67 5.28
C CYS A 268 -0.38 -3.69 5.34
N GLY A 269 -0.02 -4.99 5.34
CA GLY A 269 -0.97 -6.09 5.44
C GLY A 269 -0.47 -7.17 6.40
N GLY A 270 -1.41 -7.92 7.03
CA GLY A 270 -1.03 -8.86 8.08
C GLY A 270 -0.34 -8.18 9.27
N SER A 271 -0.76 -6.97 9.64
CA SER A 271 -0.13 -6.13 10.66
C SER A 271 -0.17 -6.78 12.05
N ASP A 272 0.85 -6.49 12.85
CA ASP A 272 1.01 -6.88 14.25
C ASP A 272 1.39 -5.66 15.12
N ALA A 273 1.61 -5.87 16.41
CA ALA A 273 2.01 -4.81 17.34
C ALA A 273 3.42 -4.22 17.03
N PHE A 274 4.27 -4.95 16.30
CA PHE A 274 5.61 -4.49 15.90
C PHE A 274 5.58 -3.66 14.62
N SER A 275 4.50 -3.70 13.83
CA SER A 275 4.37 -2.92 12.61
C SER A 275 4.67 -1.42 12.83
N GLY A 276 4.12 -0.84 13.90
CA GLY A 276 4.36 0.56 14.29
C GLY A 276 5.64 0.80 15.11
N ILE A 277 6.42 -0.24 15.42
CA ILE A 277 7.68 -0.15 16.14
C ILE A 277 8.88 -0.21 15.18
N SER A 278 8.78 -1.03 14.14
CA SER A 278 9.92 -1.36 13.27
C SER A 278 9.66 -1.03 11.79
N ALA A 279 8.91 -1.87 11.08
CA ALA A 279 8.79 -1.78 9.62
C ALA A 279 8.12 -0.48 9.15
N ASN A 280 6.99 -0.06 9.75
CA ASN A 280 6.32 1.16 9.34
C ASN A 280 7.14 2.43 9.62
N PRO A 281 7.77 2.64 10.80
CA PRO A 281 8.67 3.75 11.00
C PRO A 281 9.90 3.72 10.07
N THR A 282 10.42 2.53 9.74
CA THR A 282 11.50 2.37 8.76
C THR A 282 11.07 2.85 7.37
N ILE A 283 9.85 2.44 6.93
CA ILE A 283 9.25 2.95 5.69
C ILE A 283 9.08 4.48 5.77
N GLY A 284 8.55 4.99 6.89
CA GLY A 284 8.33 6.40 7.10
C GLY A 284 9.59 7.25 6.97
N TYR A 285 10.70 6.79 7.53
CA TYR A 285 11.99 7.48 7.41
C TYR A 285 12.51 7.49 5.96
N ALA A 286 12.44 6.36 5.26
CA ALA A 286 12.80 6.29 3.84
C ALA A 286 11.87 7.16 2.97
N ALA A 287 10.57 7.18 3.29
CA ALA A 287 9.57 8.02 2.64
C ALA A 287 9.86 9.53 2.81
N ASP A 288 10.28 9.93 4.01
CA ASP A 288 10.69 11.32 4.28
C ASP A 288 11.91 11.73 3.43
N LEU A 289 12.91 10.86 3.30
CA LEU A 289 14.09 11.10 2.46
C LEU A 289 13.70 11.22 0.97
N LEU A 290 12.83 10.34 0.48
CA LEU A 290 12.35 10.35 -0.91
C LEU A 290 11.51 11.60 -1.20
N ALA A 291 10.56 11.92 -0.32
CA ALA A 291 9.70 13.10 -0.46
C ALA A 291 10.52 14.41 -0.44
N ALA A 292 11.50 14.51 0.47
CA ALA A 292 12.40 15.66 0.52
C ALA A 292 13.31 15.76 -0.72
N GLY A 293 13.58 14.65 -1.40
CA GLY A 293 14.30 14.58 -2.67
C GLY A 293 13.43 14.85 -3.91
N GLY A 294 12.12 15.10 -3.73
CA GLY A 294 11.19 15.45 -4.81
C GLY A 294 10.35 14.27 -5.33
N ALA A 295 10.50 13.05 -4.81
CA ALA A 295 9.68 11.91 -5.20
C ALA A 295 8.22 12.09 -4.78
N GLN A 296 7.32 11.36 -5.44
CA GLN A 296 5.92 11.20 -5.05
C GLN A 296 5.78 9.93 -4.21
N VAL A 297 5.42 10.08 -2.93
CA VAL A 297 5.29 8.96 -2.00
C VAL A 297 3.84 8.86 -1.52
N LEU A 298 3.14 7.83 -1.93
CA LEU A 298 1.75 7.57 -1.57
C LEU A 298 1.67 6.66 -0.35
N PHE A 299 0.88 7.05 0.64
CA PHE A 299 0.40 6.16 1.69
C PHE A 299 -1.13 6.15 1.70
N SER A 300 -1.75 5.11 2.23
CA SER A 300 -3.16 4.84 1.98
C SER A 300 -3.89 4.24 3.19
N GLU A 301 -5.08 3.65 2.94
CA GLU A 301 -5.83 2.81 3.90
C GLU A 301 -6.64 3.63 4.90
N VAL A 302 -7.77 4.20 4.46
CA VAL A 302 -8.60 5.16 5.25
C VAL A 302 -8.93 4.64 6.65
N THR A 303 -9.41 3.40 6.79
CA THR A 303 -9.76 2.87 8.11
C THR A 303 -8.55 2.74 9.03
N GLU A 304 -7.35 2.57 8.46
CA GLU A 304 -6.10 2.44 9.20
C GLU A 304 -5.41 3.79 9.52
N VAL A 305 -6.01 4.90 9.15
CA VAL A 305 -5.57 6.24 9.57
C VAL A 305 -6.68 7.02 10.27
N ARG A 306 -7.93 6.51 10.25
CA ARG A 306 -9.12 7.22 10.71
C ARG A 306 -9.03 7.75 12.13
N ASP A 307 -8.50 6.95 13.06
CA ASP A 307 -8.36 7.35 14.46
C ASP A 307 -7.17 8.30 14.72
N GLY A 308 -6.24 8.40 13.79
CA GLY A 308 -5.11 9.33 13.82
C GLY A 308 -5.21 10.46 12.81
N VAL A 309 -6.38 10.67 12.20
CA VAL A 309 -6.58 11.65 11.12
C VAL A 309 -6.20 13.09 11.53
N HIS A 310 -6.36 13.45 12.81
CA HIS A 310 -5.93 14.75 13.35
C HIS A 310 -4.40 14.94 13.22
N ILE A 311 -3.60 13.88 13.36
CA ILE A 311 -2.14 13.92 13.17
C ILE A 311 -1.82 14.21 11.70
N LEU A 312 -2.61 13.64 10.76
CA LEU A 312 -2.45 13.91 9.34
C LEU A 312 -2.83 15.36 9.01
N ALA A 313 -3.96 15.84 9.53
CA ALA A 313 -4.41 17.23 9.32
C ALA A 313 -3.35 18.25 9.78
N GLU A 314 -2.73 18.02 10.94
CA GLU A 314 -1.65 18.87 11.46
C GLU A 314 -0.38 18.90 10.58
N ARG A 315 -0.23 17.94 9.66
CA ARG A 315 0.86 17.84 8.69
C ARG A 315 0.49 18.31 7.29
N CYS A 316 -0.78 18.60 7.01
CA CYS A 316 -1.18 19.10 5.70
C CYS A 316 -0.48 20.42 5.37
N SER A 317 -0.03 20.56 4.11
CA SER A 317 0.71 21.74 3.64
C SER A 317 -0.13 23.02 3.64
N ASP A 318 -1.42 22.89 3.37
CA ASP A 318 -2.35 24.01 3.29
C ASP A 318 -3.78 23.61 3.70
N ASP A 319 -4.67 24.60 3.82
CA ASP A 319 -6.07 24.39 4.22
C ASP A 319 -6.86 23.62 3.15
N LYS A 320 -6.52 23.76 1.87
CA LYS A 320 -7.16 23.01 0.77
C LYS A 320 -6.90 21.51 0.91
N THR A 321 -5.69 21.14 1.30
CA THR A 321 -5.31 19.75 1.57
C THR A 321 -6.09 19.19 2.78
N VAL A 322 -6.28 20.00 3.84
CA VAL A 322 -7.14 19.61 4.98
C VAL A 322 -8.60 19.40 4.56
N GLU A 323 -9.16 20.31 3.78
CA GLU A 323 -10.56 20.17 3.31
C GLU A 323 -10.74 18.95 2.41
N LYS A 324 -9.76 18.63 1.55
CA LYS A 324 -9.79 17.38 0.76
C LYS A 324 -9.68 16.15 1.67
N LEU A 325 -8.84 16.20 2.72
CA LEU A 325 -8.74 15.12 3.71
C LEU A 325 -10.08 14.90 4.42
N LYS A 326 -10.74 15.97 4.91
CA LYS A 326 -12.07 15.90 5.51
C LYS A 326 -13.08 15.24 4.57
N LYS A 327 -13.08 15.66 3.30
CA LYS A 327 -13.99 15.13 2.29
C LYS A 327 -13.81 13.62 2.09
N GLU A 328 -12.60 13.16 1.89
CA GLU A 328 -12.31 11.73 1.63
C GLU A 328 -12.61 10.87 2.86
N ILE A 329 -12.27 11.33 4.07
CA ILE A 329 -12.56 10.62 5.32
C ILE A 329 -14.08 10.54 5.57
N SER A 330 -14.81 11.66 5.44
CA SER A 330 -16.27 11.68 5.61
C SER A 330 -16.97 10.78 4.60
N TRP A 331 -16.53 10.84 3.33
CA TRP A 331 -17.06 9.97 2.29
C TRP A 331 -16.94 8.48 2.66
N TYR A 332 -15.78 8.10 3.21
CA TYR A 332 -15.53 6.72 3.58
C TYR A 332 -16.27 6.28 4.84
N ASP A 333 -16.43 7.17 5.83
CA ASP A 333 -17.30 6.95 7.00
C ASP A 333 -18.76 6.69 6.54
N ASP A 334 -19.29 7.52 5.62
CA ASP A 334 -20.62 7.35 5.03
C ASP A 334 -20.74 6.05 4.22
N TYR A 335 -19.69 5.68 3.48
CA TYR A 335 -19.65 4.41 2.73
C TYR A 335 -19.80 3.22 3.66
N LEU A 336 -19.07 3.19 4.78
CA LEU A 336 -19.20 2.13 5.78
C LEU A 336 -20.58 2.13 6.46
N ALA A 337 -21.08 3.31 6.82
CA ALA A 337 -22.36 3.47 7.50
C ALA A 337 -23.55 2.95 6.69
N ARG A 338 -23.51 3.01 5.36
CA ARG A 338 -24.54 2.42 4.47
C ARG A 338 -24.71 0.91 4.68
N SER A 339 -23.67 0.22 5.13
CA SER A 339 -23.68 -1.22 5.45
C SER A 339 -23.81 -1.49 6.96
N HIS A 340 -24.14 -0.48 7.76
CA HIS A 340 -24.25 -0.57 9.22
C HIS A 340 -22.97 -1.06 9.91
N VAL A 341 -21.82 -0.71 9.36
CA VAL A 341 -20.48 -0.97 9.91
C VAL A 341 -19.71 0.34 10.07
N ASP A 342 -18.67 0.28 10.87
CA ASP A 342 -17.73 1.39 11.05
C ASP A 342 -16.26 0.87 11.05
N ARG A 343 -15.34 1.76 11.38
CA ARG A 343 -13.91 1.46 11.46
C ARG A 343 -13.54 0.28 12.37
N SER A 344 -14.37 -0.05 13.36
CA SER A 344 -14.10 -1.12 14.34
C SER A 344 -14.21 -2.54 13.74
N ALA A 345 -14.73 -2.67 12.51
CA ALA A 345 -14.63 -3.91 11.74
C ALA A 345 -13.17 -4.32 11.44
N ASN A 346 -12.23 -3.37 11.50
CA ASN A 346 -10.79 -3.57 11.50
C ASN A 346 -10.25 -3.33 12.93
N PRO A 347 -9.30 -4.09 13.51
CA PRO A 347 -8.41 -5.10 12.90
C PRO A 347 -9.00 -6.51 12.83
N SER A 348 -8.40 -7.33 11.96
CA SER A 348 -8.78 -8.75 11.78
C SER A 348 -8.39 -9.61 13.01
N PRO A 349 -8.98 -10.83 13.14
CA PRO A 349 -8.55 -11.76 14.21
C PRO A 349 -7.06 -12.08 14.16
N GLY A 350 -6.45 -12.15 12.97
CA GLY A 350 -5.01 -12.35 12.81
C GLY A 350 -4.17 -11.20 13.35
N ASN A 351 -4.61 -9.96 13.16
CA ASN A 351 -3.96 -8.78 13.71
C ASN A 351 -4.02 -8.78 15.26
N LYS A 352 -5.17 -9.13 15.84
CA LYS A 352 -5.36 -9.25 17.28
C LYS A 352 -4.45 -10.33 17.87
N LYS A 353 -4.36 -11.50 17.23
CA LYS A 353 -3.41 -12.55 17.60
C LYS A 353 -1.94 -12.06 17.53
N GLY A 354 -1.64 -11.10 16.65
CA GLY A 354 -0.34 -10.42 16.58
C GLY A 354 -0.15 -9.30 17.59
N GLY A 355 -1.08 -9.12 18.54
CA GLY A 355 -0.97 -8.19 19.68
C GLY A 355 -1.69 -6.85 19.50
N LEU A 356 -2.33 -6.59 18.36
CA LEU A 356 -3.14 -5.38 18.18
C LEU A 356 -4.47 -5.51 18.94
N SER A 357 -4.75 -4.58 19.86
CA SER A 357 -5.97 -4.63 20.68
C SER A 357 -7.19 -4.07 19.96
N ASN A 358 -7.02 -3.02 19.15
CA ASN A 358 -8.11 -2.34 18.46
C ASN A 358 -7.62 -1.52 17.25
N ILE A 359 -8.56 -0.82 16.60
CA ILE A 359 -8.26 -0.03 15.41
C ILE A 359 -7.44 1.23 15.70
N VAL A 360 -7.55 1.83 16.89
CA VAL A 360 -6.71 2.99 17.27
C VAL A 360 -5.24 2.61 17.29
N GLU A 361 -4.90 1.49 17.93
CA GLU A 361 -3.54 0.97 17.96
C GLU A 361 -3.02 0.69 16.54
N LYS A 362 -3.84 0.06 15.71
CA LYS A 362 -3.50 -0.23 14.31
C LYS A 362 -3.27 1.06 13.53
N ALA A 363 -4.13 2.08 13.71
CA ALA A 363 -4.02 3.35 13.03
C ALA A 363 -2.73 4.11 13.38
N MET A 364 -2.37 4.16 14.66
CA MET A 364 -1.11 4.80 15.07
C MET A 364 0.10 4.10 14.45
N GLY A 365 0.13 2.78 14.44
CA GLY A 365 1.18 2.01 13.78
C GLY A 365 1.19 2.19 12.26
N SER A 366 0.03 2.29 11.62
CA SER A 366 -0.10 2.49 10.18
C SER A 366 0.36 3.88 9.72
N ILE A 367 -0.01 4.95 10.44
CA ILE A 367 0.41 6.32 10.14
C ILE A 367 1.93 6.46 10.13
N ALA A 368 2.65 5.69 10.94
CA ALA A 368 4.11 5.75 11.03
C ALA A 368 4.80 5.52 9.67
N LYS A 369 4.17 4.77 8.72
CA LYS A 369 4.72 4.57 7.36
C LYS A 369 4.72 5.83 6.50
N SER A 370 3.97 6.88 6.89
CA SER A 370 3.98 8.18 6.22
C SER A 370 5.04 9.15 6.74
N GLY A 371 5.91 8.71 7.65
CA GLY A 371 6.97 9.55 8.21
C GLY A 371 6.45 10.83 8.87
N HIS A 372 7.19 11.92 8.67
CA HIS A 372 6.94 13.23 9.28
C HIS A 372 6.82 14.37 8.26
N SER A 373 7.07 14.11 6.99
CA SER A 373 6.99 15.11 5.91
C SER A 373 5.61 15.77 5.84
N PRO A 374 5.53 17.04 5.39
CA PRO A 374 4.24 17.65 5.07
C PRO A 374 3.46 16.82 4.07
N ILE A 375 2.15 16.67 4.28
CA ILE A 375 1.25 16.05 3.31
C ILE A 375 0.91 17.13 2.29
N THR A 376 1.44 16.97 1.07
CA THR A 376 1.32 17.96 -0.01
C THR A 376 0.03 17.82 -0.81
N GLU A 377 -0.57 16.62 -0.80
CA GLU A 377 -1.80 16.35 -1.54
C GLU A 377 -2.59 15.22 -0.88
N VAL A 378 -3.91 15.27 -1.03
CA VAL A 378 -4.84 14.18 -0.73
C VAL A 378 -5.60 13.83 -2.00
N ILE A 379 -5.63 12.55 -2.35
CA ILE A 379 -6.29 12.04 -3.55
C ILE A 379 -7.28 10.93 -3.21
N GLY A 380 -8.34 10.81 -4.00
CA GLY A 380 -9.28 9.69 -3.93
C GLY A 380 -8.72 8.41 -4.55
N PRO A 381 -9.44 7.25 -4.42
CA PRO A 381 -8.96 5.97 -4.95
C PRO A 381 -8.72 6.04 -6.46
N GLY A 382 -7.49 5.69 -6.90
CA GLY A 382 -7.10 5.69 -8.30
C GLY A 382 -6.94 7.07 -8.96
N GLU A 383 -7.02 8.19 -8.22
CA GLU A 383 -6.62 9.51 -8.72
C GLU A 383 -5.09 9.58 -8.91
N VAL A 384 -4.64 10.27 -9.95
CA VAL A 384 -3.21 10.49 -10.20
C VAL A 384 -2.77 11.74 -9.46
N PRO A 385 -1.69 11.68 -8.64
CA PRO A 385 -1.21 12.86 -7.94
C PRO A 385 -0.58 13.89 -8.89
N SER A 386 -0.77 15.16 -8.53
CA SER A 386 -0.25 16.31 -9.26
C SER A 386 0.97 16.97 -8.60
N CYS A 387 1.19 16.73 -7.30
CA CYS A 387 2.27 17.33 -6.53
C CYS A 387 3.34 16.29 -6.16
N SER A 388 4.58 16.74 -5.95
CA SER A 388 5.62 15.92 -5.31
C SER A 388 5.49 15.95 -3.79
N GLY A 389 6.16 15.01 -3.11
CA GLY A 389 6.17 14.93 -1.65
C GLY A 389 5.33 13.78 -1.11
N MET A 390 4.84 13.92 0.13
CA MET A 390 4.01 12.93 0.80
C MET A 390 2.54 13.13 0.42
N ILE A 391 1.89 12.06 -0.05
CA ILE A 391 0.54 12.10 -0.61
C ILE A 391 -0.33 11.07 0.12
N PHE A 392 -1.47 11.50 0.66
CA PHE A 392 -2.46 10.56 1.17
C PHE A 392 -3.43 10.14 0.06
N ALA A 393 -3.41 8.86 -0.31
CA ALA A 393 -4.34 8.26 -1.26
C ALA A 393 -5.43 7.50 -0.49
N ALA A 394 -6.66 8.04 -0.50
CA ALA A 394 -7.77 7.56 0.31
C ALA A 394 -8.38 6.26 -0.26
N THR A 395 -7.76 5.11 0.03
CA THR A 395 -8.21 3.80 -0.43
C THR A 395 -8.87 2.99 0.69
N PRO A 396 -9.67 1.95 0.36
CA PRO A 396 -9.99 0.90 1.31
C PRO A 396 -8.73 0.23 1.87
N ALA A 397 -8.83 -0.37 3.08
CA ALA A 397 -7.72 -1.06 3.75
C ALA A 397 -7.66 -2.57 3.43
N SER A 398 -8.07 -2.96 2.25
CA SER A 398 -7.91 -4.34 1.74
C SER A 398 -6.71 -4.39 0.81
N ASP A 399 -5.75 -5.27 1.06
CA ASP A 399 -4.50 -5.36 0.30
C ASP A 399 -4.73 -5.42 -1.22
N ILE A 400 -5.65 -6.28 -1.64
CA ILE A 400 -5.99 -6.50 -3.05
C ILE A 400 -6.85 -5.39 -3.68
N VAL A 401 -7.26 -4.37 -2.92
CA VAL A 401 -7.98 -3.17 -3.37
C VAL A 401 -7.09 -1.94 -3.27
N CYS A 402 -6.39 -1.79 -2.15
CA CYS A 402 -5.47 -0.68 -1.90
C CYS A 402 -4.34 -0.66 -2.93
N GLY A 403 -3.66 -1.79 -3.12
CA GLY A 403 -2.57 -1.91 -4.09
C GLY A 403 -2.98 -1.56 -5.51
N PRO A 404 -4.03 -2.16 -6.09
CA PRO A 404 -4.56 -1.77 -7.39
C PRO A 404 -5.00 -0.31 -7.49
N SER A 405 -5.52 0.28 -6.41
CA SER A 405 -5.86 1.71 -6.39
C SER A 405 -4.60 2.59 -6.46
N GLN A 406 -3.55 2.24 -5.72
CA GLN A 406 -2.25 2.92 -5.82
C GLN A 406 -1.59 2.68 -7.19
N LEU A 407 -1.71 1.45 -7.76
CA LEU A 407 -1.23 1.13 -9.10
C LEU A 407 -1.92 2.02 -10.15
N ALA A 408 -3.23 2.19 -10.07
CA ALA A 408 -3.99 3.12 -10.90
C ALA A 408 -3.58 4.59 -10.69
N SER A 409 -3.07 4.94 -9.51
CA SER A 409 -2.44 6.26 -9.27
C SER A 409 -1.04 6.37 -9.87
N GLY A 410 -0.53 5.31 -10.52
CA GLY A 410 0.72 5.29 -11.28
C GLY A 410 1.99 5.07 -10.45
N ILE A 411 1.90 4.38 -9.29
CA ILE A 411 3.11 3.97 -8.57
C ILE A 411 3.90 2.95 -9.39
N VAL A 412 5.22 3.02 -9.36
CA VAL A 412 6.12 2.11 -10.09
C VAL A 412 6.90 1.17 -9.18
N LEU A 413 6.70 1.28 -7.89
CA LEU A 413 7.21 0.41 -6.84
C LEU A 413 6.31 0.52 -5.62
N GLN A 414 6.05 -0.60 -4.94
CA GLN A 414 5.29 -0.60 -3.69
C GLN A 414 6.13 -1.16 -2.54
N LEU A 415 6.11 -0.46 -1.41
CA LEU A 415 6.63 -0.94 -0.13
C LEU A 415 5.49 -1.61 0.63
N PHE A 416 5.71 -2.82 1.09
CA PHE A 416 4.70 -3.60 1.79
C PHE A 416 5.25 -4.16 3.10
N SER A 417 4.81 -3.59 4.24
CA SER A 417 5.18 -4.11 5.55
C SER A 417 4.21 -5.20 6.03
N THR A 418 4.74 -6.20 6.72
CA THR A 418 3.93 -7.27 7.30
C THR A 418 4.55 -7.85 8.57
N GLY A 419 3.71 -8.07 9.58
CA GLY A 419 4.11 -8.70 10.84
C GLY A 419 3.76 -10.19 10.91
N ARG A 420 2.69 -10.58 10.21
CA ARG A 420 2.18 -11.97 10.19
C ARG A 420 2.61 -12.75 8.96
N GLY A 421 3.23 -12.08 7.98
CA GLY A 421 3.56 -12.64 6.69
C GLY A 421 2.41 -12.59 5.70
N THR A 422 2.74 -12.34 4.44
CA THR A 422 1.80 -12.40 3.30
C THR A 422 2.54 -12.74 2.01
N THR A 423 1.84 -13.43 1.13
CA THR A 423 2.31 -13.73 -0.23
C THR A 423 1.87 -12.68 -1.25
N TYR A 424 1.40 -11.53 -0.79
CA TYR A 424 0.93 -10.44 -1.65
C TYR A 424 2.01 -9.97 -2.63
N GLY A 425 1.60 -9.67 -3.87
CA GLY A 425 2.41 -9.10 -4.94
C GLY A 425 1.54 -8.56 -6.07
N LEU A 426 2.08 -7.65 -6.87
CA LEU A 426 1.51 -7.09 -8.09
C LEU A 426 2.39 -7.45 -9.27
N HIS A 427 1.79 -7.77 -10.40
CA HIS A 427 2.55 -8.20 -11.58
C HIS A 427 3.13 -7.02 -12.36
N GLU A 428 2.48 -5.88 -12.27
CA GLU A 428 2.75 -4.67 -13.01
C GLU A 428 3.92 -3.86 -12.44
N ILE A 429 4.25 -4.09 -11.16
CA ILE A 429 5.30 -3.38 -10.43
C ILE A 429 6.01 -4.28 -9.41
N PRO A 430 7.26 -3.98 -9.03
CA PRO A 430 7.89 -4.63 -7.90
C PRO A 430 7.17 -4.30 -6.58
N VAL A 431 6.92 -5.32 -5.76
CA VAL A 431 6.44 -5.18 -4.38
C VAL A 431 7.58 -5.60 -3.45
N PHE A 432 8.13 -4.63 -2.72
CA PHE A 432 9.22 -4.83 -1.76
C PHE A 432 8.64 -5.13 -0.38
N LYS A 433 8.83 -6.35 0.11
CA LYS A 433 8.25 -6.83 1.37
C LYS A 433 9.21 -6.68 2.54
N ILE A 434 8.71 -6.08 3.64
CA ILE A 434 9.46 -5.78 4.85
C ILE A 434 8.78 -6.46 6.03
N CYS A 435 9.48 -7.40 6.70
CA CYS A 435 8.93 -8.01 7.92
C CYS A 435 9.26 -7.17 9.15
N THR A 436 8.40 -7.29 10.17
CA THR A 436 8.48 -6.49 11.40
C THR A 436 9.41 -7.06 12.46
N GLN A 437 9.77 -8.36 12.35
CA GLN A 437 10.52 -9.08 13.38
C GLN A 437 11.28 -10.28 12.82
N HIS A 438 12.39 -10.63 13.45
CA HIS A 438 13.29 -11.73 13.02
C HIS A 438 12.62 -13.08 12.91
N SER A 439 11.68 -13.41 13.80
CA SER A 439 10.98 -14.70 13.76
C SER A 439 10.24 -14.92 12.43
N MET A 440 9.71 -13.85 11.81
CA MET A 440 9.08 -13.94 10.49
C MET A 440 10.13 -14.15 9.39
N SER A 441 11.23 -13.41 9.43
CA SER A 441 12.33 -13.58 8.48
C SER A 441 12.94 -14.98 8.56
N GLN A 442 13.06 -15.55 9.77
CA GLN A 442 13.52 -16.91 9.96
C GLN A 442 12.54 -17.97 9.46
N GLN A 443 11.22 -17.73 9.65
CA GLN A 443 10.17 -18.63 9.20
C GLN A 443 10.02 -18.65 7.67
N TRP A 444 10.15 -17.48 7.02
CA TRP A 444 10.02 -17.29 5.57
C TRP A 444 11.26 -16.56 5.02
N PRO A 445 12.45 -17.18 4.99
CA PRO A 445 13.71 -16.50 4.69
C PRO A 445 13.81 -15.98 3.25
N ASP A 446 12.97 -16.47 2.36
CA ASP A 446 12.98 -16.19 0.92
C ASP A 446 11.81 -15.31 0.44
N LEU A 447 10.89 -14.94 1.35
CA LEU A 447 9.70 -14.15 0.99
C LEU A 447 9.75 -12.69 1.44
N PHE A 448 10.83 -12.27 2.12
CA PHE A 448 11.04 -10.89 2.51
C PHE A 448 12.29 -10.31 1.85
N ASP A 449 12.19 -9.07 1.42
CA ASP A 449 13.29 -8.32 0.84
C ASP A 449 14.13 -7.61 1.93
N MET A 450 13.52 -7.39 3.11
CA MET A 450 14.18 -6.74 4.24
C MET A 450 13.58 -7.18 5.58
N ASP A 451 14.45 -7.31 6.59
CA ASP A 451 14.08 -7.60 7.97
C ASP A 451 14.25 -6.35 8.83
N ALA A 452 13.14 -5.74 9.27
CA ALA A 452 13.13 -4.60 10.18
C ALA A 452 13.20 -5.02 11.67
N GLY A 453 13.26 -6.29 11.98
CA GLY A 453 13.37 -6.82 13.35
C GLY A 453 14.58 -6.29 14.11
N TYR A 454 15.65 -5.86 13.42
CA TYR A 454 16.82 -5.20 14.02
C TYR A 454 16.46 -3.93 14.82
N VAL A 455 15.35 -3.26 14.50
CA VAL A 455 14.84 -2.14 15.30
C VAL A 455 14.23 -2.63 16.62
N VAL A 456 13.49 -3.75 16.57
CA VAL A 456 12.88 -4.34 17.77
C VAL A 456 13.96 -4.85 18.74
N THR A 457 15.05 -5.44 18.22
CA THR A 457 16.17 -5.91 19.05
C THR A 457 17.08 -4.77 19.51
N GLY A 458 16.95 -3.56 18.90
CA GLY A 458 17.79 -2.39 19.21
C GLY A 458 19.19 -2.47 18.63
N GLU A 459 19.45 -3.39 17.70
CA GLU A 459 20.72 -3.51 16.97
C GLU A 459 20.89 -2.40 15.93
N LYS A 460 19.79 -1.91 15.37
CA LYS A 460 19.77 -0.76 14.46
C LYS A 460 18.70 0.25 14.89
N THR A 461 18.97 1.52 14.64
CA THR A 461 17.96 2.58 14.78
C THR A 461 17.03 2.63 13.57
N ILE A 462 15.85 3.27 13.72
CA ILE A 462 14.93 3.54 12.61
C ILE A 462 15.64 4.32 11.50
N ALA A 463 16.49 5.29 11.83
CA ALA A 463 17.22 6.09 10.84
C ALA A 463 18.21 5.24 10.03
N GLN A 464 18.96 4.34 10.68
CA GLN A 464 19.88 3.43 9.99
C GLN A 464 19.13 2.48 9.06
N MET A 465 18.03 1.85 9.55
CA MET A 465 17.21 0.97 8.74
C MET A 465 16.50 1.71 7.60
N GLY A 466 16.02 2.92 7.85
CA GLY A 466 15.35 3.74 6.85
C GLY A 466 16.30 4.20 5.74
N LEU A 467 17.55 4.53 6.07
CA LEU A 467 18.59 4.85 5.08
C LEU A 467 18.97 3.62 4.24
N GLU A 468 19.05 2.45 4.87
CA GLU A 468 19.27 1.19 4.15
C GLU A 468 18.10 0.91 3.19
N LEU A 469 16.85 1.05 3.66
CA LEU A 469 15.66 0.90 2.84
C LEU A 469 15.62 1.91 1.68
N TYR A 470 15.98 3.18 1.91
CA TYR A 470 16.09 4.19 0.86
C TYR A 470 17.01 3.72 -0.29
N ASN A 471 18.19 3.21 0.02
CA ASN A 471 19.10 2.70 -1.00
C ASN A 471 18.53 1.47 -1.73
N ARG A 472 17.90 0.55 -0.99
CA ARG A 472 17.25 -0.64 -1.57
C ARG A 472 16.10 -0.27 -2.51
N ILE A 473 15.31 0.78 -2.18
CA ILE A 473 14.26 1.32 -3.05
C ILE A 473 14.87 1.75 -4.40
N LEU A 474 15.98 2.48 -4.37
CA LEU A 474 16.63 2.94 -5.60
C LEU A 474 17.24 1.78 -6.41
N ASP A 475 17.75 0.74 -5.76
CA ASP A 475 18.25 -0.47 -6.42
C ASP A 475 17.11 -1.23 -7.12
N VAL A 476 15.98 -1.43 -6.43
CA VAL A 476 14.80 -2.11 -6.99
C VAL A 476 14.17 -1.27 -8.11
N ALA A 477 14.05 0.04 -7.94
CA ALA A 477 13.59 0.93 -9.00
C ALA A 477 14.51 0.86 -10.23
N SER A 478 15.82 0.66 -10.01
CA SER A 478 16.84 0.52 -11.06
C SER A 478 16.90 -0.86 -11.69
N GLY A 479 16.06 -1.82 -11.27
CA GLY A 479 15.93 -3.13 -11.93
C GLY A 479 16.29 -4.33 -11.07
N GLU A 480 16.72 -4.16 -9.81
CA GLU A 480 16.85 -5.30 -8.90
C GLU A 480 15.49 -5.94 -8.68
N ARG A 481 15.41 -7.27 -8.72
CA ARG A 481 14.15 -8.01 -8.56
C ARG A 481 13.85 -8.26 -7.09
N THR A 482 12.60 -8.01 -6.70
CA THR A 482 12.07 -8.37 -5.39
C THR A 482 11.82 -9.88 -5.26
N CYS A 483 11.62 -10.36 -4.04
CA CYS A 483 11.24 -11.76 -3.78
C CYS A 483 9.94 -12.11 -4.50
N ALA A 484 8.94 -11.20 -4.52
CA ALA A 484 7.69 -11.43 -5.24
C ALA A 484 7.91 -11.67 -6.74
N GLU A 485 8.75 -10.85 -7.39
CA GLU A 485 9.10 -11.01 -8.81
C GLU A 485 9.90 -12.29 -9.08
N LYS A 486 10.84 -12.66 -8.19
CA LYS A 486 11.68 -13.86 -8.35
C LYS A 486 10.86 -15.15 -8.33
N TYR A 487 9.80 -15.18 -7.52
CA TYR A 487 8.94 -16.36 -7.37
C TYR A 487 7.63 -16.27 -8.15
N GLY A 488 7.38 -15.19 -8.88
CA GLY A 488 6.15 -15.01 -9.65
C GLY A 488 4.91 -14.95 -8.76
N ILE A 489 5.02 -14.31 -7.60
CA ILE A 489 3.92 -14.17 -6.64
C ILE A 489 3.13 -12.91 -6.97
N TYR A 490 1.93 -13.11 -7.53
CA TYR A 490 1.07 -12.03 -7.96
C TYR A 490 -0.38 -12.30 -7.60
N ASN A 491 -1.12 -11.25 -7.25
CA ASN A 491 -2.55 -11.28 -6.98
C ASN A 491 -3.33 -10.67 -8.14
N ASP A 492 -4.57 -11.14 -8.32
CA ASP A 492 -5.51 -10.50 -9.25
C ASP A 492 -5.85 -9.07 -8.77
N LEU A 493 -6.05 -8.16 -9.73
CA LEU A 493 -6.42 -6.79 -9.43
C LEU A 493 -7.91 -6.69 -9.09
N LEU A 494 -8.23 -6.13 -7.94
CA LEU A 494 -9.59 -5.79 -7.56
C LEU A 494 -9.80 -4.28 -7.65
N VAL A 495 -10.40 -3.82 -8.74
CA VAL A 495 -10.78 -2.42 -8.92
C VAL A 495 -11.89 -2.05 -7.92
N PHE A 496 -11.68 -1.02 -7.14
CA PHE A 496 -12.65 -0.57 -6.14
C PHE A 496 -13.91 -0.03 -6.80
N ASN A 497 -15.03 -0.71 -6.61
CA ASN A 497 -16.34 -0.31 -7.10
C ASN A 497 -17.32 -0.11 -5.93
N PRO A 498 -17.60 1.13 -5.50
CA PRO A 498 -18.57 1.41 -4.45
C PRO A 498 -20.04 1.40 -4.94
N ALA A 499 -20.26 1.30 -6.27
CA ALA A 499 -21.57 1.26 -6.87
C ALA A 499 -22.17 -0.17 -6.85
N PRO A 500 -23.50 -0.32 -6.89
CA PRO A 500 -24.13 -1.63 -6.93
C PRO A 500 -23.87 -2.38 -8.25
N ILE A 501 -23.94 -3.69 -8.17
CA ILE A 501 -24.00 -4.60 -9.32
C ILE A 501 -25.47 -4.73 -9.75
N THR A 502 -25.73 -4.76 -11.07
CA THR A 502 -27.09 -4.82 -11.66
C THR A 502 -27.31 -6.09 -12.46
#